data_564453b079b6b634de33b3ca58ef7466
#
_entry.id   564453b079b6b634de33b3ca58ef7466
#
_cell.length_a   1.000
_cell.length_b   1.000
_cell.length_c   1.000
_cell.angle_alpha   90.00
_cell.angle_beta   90.00
_cell.angle_gamma   90.00
#
_symmetry.space_group_name_H-M   'P 1'
#
loop_
_entity.id
_entity.type
_entity.pdbx_description
1 polymer ?
#
loop_
_entity_poly.entity_id
_entity_poly.type
_entity_poly.pdbx_seq_one_letter_code
_entity_poly.pdbx_strand_id
1 'polypeptide(L)'
;MIEKQDIKRYLPHREPFLFVDGVTEIIKDEYIKGFKEVKEDEYYFKGHFPDNPILPGVIIIEALAQVSGILGFVTMNKTPEELSLIHI
;
A
#
# COMPACT_ATOMS: atom_id res chain seq x y z
N MET A 1 -8.59 11.31 -5.58
CA MET A 1 -8.01 10.92 -4.28
C MET A 1 -8.71 9.67 -3.73
N ILE A 2 -7.95 8.75 -3.17
CA ILE A 2 -8.50 7.52 -2.60
C ILE A 2 -8.17 7.49 -1.11
N GLU A 3 -9.20 7.39 -0.27
CA GLU A 3 -9.00 7.32 1.17
C GLU A 3 -8.75 5.89 1.61
N LYS A 4 -8.19 5.71 2.81
CA LYS A 4 -7.78 4.40 3.31
C LYS A 4 -8.88 3.35 3.24
N GLN A 5 -10.10 3.72 3.60
CA GLN A 5 -11.22 2.79 3.58
C GLN A 5 -11.54 2.30 2.17
N ASP A 6 -11.26 3.11 1.14
CA ASP A 6 -11.52 2.75 -0.24
C ASP A 6 -10.35 2.03 -0.90
N ILE A 7 -9.16 2.10 -0.32
CA ILE A 7 -8.00 1.37 -0.81
C ILE A 7 -8.27 -0.13 -0.81
N LYS A 8 -9.05 -0.61 0.14
CA LYS A 8 -9.39 -2.03 0.25
C LYS A 8 -10.21 -2.55 -0.93
N ARG A 9 -10.76 -1.65 -1.74
CA ARG A 9 -11.45 -2.03 -2.98
C ARG A 9 -10.47 -2.40 -4.08
N TYR A 10 -9.23 -1.89 -3.99
CA TYR A 10 -8.21 -2.08 -5.02
C TYR A 10 -7.13 -3.07 -4.61
N LEU A 11 -6.96 -3.30 -3.32
CA LEU A 11 -5.95 -4.21 -2.79
C LEU A 11 -6.58 -5.28 -1.92
N PRO A 12 -6.15 -6.55 -2.08
CA PRO A 12 -6.61 -7.63 -1.20
C PRO A 12 -5.93 -7.57 0.18
N HIS A 13 -4.88 -6.78 0.31
CA HIS A 13 -4.13 -6.65 1.57
C HIS A 13 -5.00 -6.10 2.69
N ARG A 14 -4.73 -6.55 3.91
CA ARG A 14 -5.45 -6.07 5.11
C ARG A 14 -4.44 -5.88 6.23
N GLU A 15 -4.81 -5.10 7.23
CA GLU A 15 -3.96 -4.92 8.39
C GLU A 15 -3.63 -6.28 9.02
N PRO A 16 -2.44 -6.46 9.52
CA PRO A 16 -1.35 -5.50 9.65
C PRO A 16 -0.43 -5.40 8.43
N PHE A 17 -0.81 -5.95 7.29
CA PHE A 17 0.03 -5.96 6.09
C PHE A 17 -0.42 -4.98 5.00
N LEU A 18 -1.35 -4.11 5.31
CA LEU A 18 -1.76 -3.03 4.42
C LEU A 18 -0.95 -1.79 4.78
N PHE A 19 -0.06 -1.37 3.87
CA PHE A 19 0.91 -0.31 4.13
C PHE A 19 0.62 1.00 3.40
N VAL A 20 -0.52 1.13 2.76
CA VAL A 20 -0.91 2.36 2.08
C VAL A 20 -2.06 3.00 2.85
N ASP A 21 -1.88 4.25 3.27
CA ASP A 21 -2.89 4.97 4.03
C ASP A 21 -3.77 5.85 3.14
N GLY A 22 -3.30 6.22 1.96
CA GLY A 22 -4.12 6.98 1.05
C GLY A 22 -3.44 7.23 -0.28
N VAL A 23 -4.23 7.70 -1.23
CA VAL A 23 -3.74 8.11 -2.55
C VAL A 23 -4.16 9.56 -2.75
N THR A 24 -3.19 10.43 -2.97
CA THR A 24 -3.45 11.86 -3.15
C THR A 24 -3.71 12.23 -4.60
N GLU A 25 -3.15 11.48 -5.54
CA GLU A 25 -3.30 11.76 -6.95
C GLU A 25 -3.09 10.49 -7.77
N ILE A 26 -3.90 10.30 -8.77
CA ILE A 26 -3.75 9.16 -9.69
C ILE A 26 -4.16 9.58 -11.10
N ILE A 27 -3.30 9.28 -12.07
CA ILE A 27 -3.58 9.47 -13.49
C ILE A 27 -3.48 8.10 -14.14
N LYS A 28 -4.61 7.60 -14.60
CA LYS A 28 -4.72 6.27 -15.22
C LYS A 28 -3.66 6.09 -16.31
N ASP A 29 -2.98 4.96 -16.29
CA ASP A 29 -1.90 4.59 -17.21
C ASP A 29 -0.61 5.39 -17.06
N GLU A 30 -0.56 6.37 -16.16
CA GLU A 30 0.61 7.23 -16.05
C GLU A 30 1.32 7.14 -14.70
N TYR A 31 0.63 7.55 -13.62
CA TYR A 31 1.29 7.56 -12.32
C TYR A 31 0.30 7.56 -11.17
N ILE A 32 0.83 7.32 -9.98
CA ILE A 32 0.08 7.38 -8.74
C ILE A 32 0.97 7.97 -7.65
N LYS A 33 0.36 8.76 -6.78
CA LYS A 33 1.01 9.30 -5.57
C LYS A 33 0.21 8.83 -4.36
N GLY A 34 0.82 8.00 -3.57
CA GLY A 34 0.23 7.52 -2.33
C GLY A 34 1.08 7.91 -1.14
N PHE A 35 0.57 7.62 0.05
CA PHE A 35 1.30 7.92 1.27
C PHE A 35 1.04 6.87 2.33
N LYS A 36 1.99 6.77 3.26
CA LYS A 36 1.90 5.97 4.45
C LYS A 36 2.25 6.84 5.65
N GLU A 37 1.35 6.86 6.64
CA GLU A 37 1.65 7.52 7.89
C GLU A 37 2.44 6.57 8.78
N VAL A 38 3.66 6.94 9.13
CA VAL A 38 4.55 6.11 9.94
C VAL A 38 4.35 6.46 11.40
N LYS A 39 3.99 5.46 12.21
CA LYS A 39 3.75 5.64 13.65
C LYS A 39 4.70 4.76 14.45
N GLU A 40 5.17 5.28 15.59
CA GLU A 40 6.12 4.55 16.43
C GLU A 40 5.56 3.25 17.00
N ASP A 41 4.24 3.14 17.15
CA ASP A 41 3.59 1.95 17.71
C ASP A 41 3.34 0.85 16.69
N GLU A 42 3.78 1.02 15.44
CA GLU A 42 3.63 -0.03 14.45
C GLU A 42 4.47 -1.25 14.82
N TYR A 43 3.94 -2.44 14.57
CA TYR A 43 4.48 -3.69 15.12
C TYR A 43 5.94 -3.99 14.77
N TYR A 44 6.39 -3.59 13.58
CA TYR A 44 7.76 -3.91 13.14
C TYR A 44 8.82 -3.10 13.88
N PHE A 45 8.46 -2.00 14.52
CA PHE A 45 9.42 -1.21 15.29
C PHE A 45 9.84 -1.88 16.59
N LYS A 46 9.10 -2.87 17.05
CA LYS A 46 9.50 -3.61 18.26
C LYS A 46 10.82 -4.31 18.08
N GLY A 47 11.15 -4.67 16.85
CA GLY A 47 12.42 -5.31 16.54
C GLY A 47 13.39 -4.45 15.73
N HIS A 48 12.93 -3.35 15.16
CA HIS A 48 13.72 -2.60 14.20
C HIS A 48 13.65 -1.08 14.42
N PHE A 49 14.12 -0.50 15.50
CA PHE A 49 14.84 -1.12 16.61
C PHE A 49 14.15 -0.68 17.91
N PRO A 50 14.24 -1.44 19.02
CA PRO A 50 13.46 -1.13 20.24
C PRO A 50 13.61 0.28 20.78
N ASP A 51 14.83 0.82 20.77
CA ASP A 51 15.10 2.16 21.29
C ASP A 51 15.26 3.22 20.20
N ASN A 52 15.15 2.83 18.94
CA ASN A 52 15.33 3.75 17.82
C ASN A 52 14.51 3.24 16.62
N PRO A 53 13.22 3.62 16.52
CA PRO A 53 12.36 3.11 15.47
C PRO A 53 12.78 3.64 14.10
N ILE A 54 13.22 2.73 13.25
CA ILE A 54 13.60 3.01 11.88
C ILE A 54 12.72 2.15 10.99
N LEU A 55 12.06 2.78 10.02
CA LEU A 55 11.19 2.05 9.11
C LEU A 55 12.00 1.04 8.30
N PRO A 56 11.69 -0.27 8.41
CA PRO A 56 12.42 -1.27 7.65
C PRO A 56 12.31 -1.05 6.14
N GLY A 57 13.44 -1.21 5.43
CA GLY A 57 13.45 -1.03 3.99
C GLY A 57 12.47 -1.92 3.25
N VAL A 58 12.28 -3.16 3.74
CA VAL A 58 11.33 -4.08 3.11
C VAL A 58 9.88 -3.57 3.18
N ILE A 59 9.53 -2.81 4.22
CA ILE A 59 8.21 -2.20 4.35
C ILE A 59 8.04 -1.10 3.30
N ILE A 60 9.09 -0.32 3.05
CA ILE A 60 9.05 0.72 2.03
C ILE A 60 8.82 0.08 0.65
N ILE A 61 9.55 -0.99 0.35
CA ILE A 61 9.41 -1.69 -0.92
C ILE A 61 8.00 -2.27 -1.07
N GLU A 62 7.47 -2.88 -0.02
CA GLU A 62 6.13 -3.44 -0.06
C GLU A 62 5.08 -2.34 -0.23
N ALA A 63 5.23 -1.21 0.46
CA ALA A 63 4.31 -0.09 0.31
C ALA A 63 4.31 0.43 -1.15
N LEU A 64 5.49 0.53 -1.75
CA LEU A 64 5.60 0.94 -3.15
C LEU A 64 4.92 -0.07 -4.08
N ALA A 65 5.08 -1.35 -3.82
CA ALA A 65 4.42 -2.39 -4.60
C ALA A 65 2.90 -2.28 -4.49
N GLN A 66 2.39 -2.03 -3.28
CA GLN A 66 0.95 -1.88 -3.06
C GLN A 66 0.40 -0.66 -3.79
N VAL A 67 1.08 0.48 -3.72
CA VAL A 67 0.67 1.69 -4.44
C VAL A 67 0.67 1.42 -5.95
N SER A 68 1.69 0.74 -6.45
CA SER A 68 1.75 0.37 -7.87
C SER A 68 0.61 -0.55 -8.26
N GLY A 69 0.21 -1.47 -7.37
CA GLY A 69 -0.92 -2.34 -7.59
C GLY A 69 -2.23 -1.58 -7.74
N ILE A 70 -2.43 -0.54 -6.94
CA ILE A 70 -3.62 0.30 -7.06
C ILE A 70 -3.68 0.94 -8.45
N LEU A 71 -2.56 1.48 -8.92
CA LEU A 71 -2.50 2.06 -10.26
C LEU A 71 -2.85 1.02 -11.32
N GLY A 72 -2.34 -0.21 -11.17
CA GLY A 72 -2.63 -1.29 -12.09
C GLY A 72 -4.13 -1.62 -12.14
N PHE A 73 -4.77 -1.78 -10.99
CA PHE A 73 -6.20 -2.09 -10.93
C PHE A 73 -7.04 -0.96 -11.53
N VAL A 74 -6.72 0.29 -11.22
CA VAL A 74 -7.44 1.43 -11.77
C VAL A 74 -7.25 1.52 -13.28
N THR A 75 -6.02 1.33 -13.76
CA THR A 75 -5.70 1.38 -15.18
C THR A 75 -6.45 0.31 -15.96
N MET A 76 -6.49 -0.89 -15.43
CA MET A 76 -7.16 -2.02 -16.08
C MET A 76 -8.67 -2.04 -15.85
N ASN A 77 -9.16 -1.19 -14.95
CA ASN A 77 -10.56 -1.14 -14.54
C ASN A 77 -11.06 -2.51 -14.07
N LYS A 78 -10.25 -3.18 -13.26
CA LYS A 78 -10.54 -4.51 -12.73
C LYS A 78 -10.44 -4.54 -11.22
N THR A 79 -11.09 -5.54 -10.61
CA THR A 79 -11.04 -5.73 -9.16
C THR A 79 -9.93 -6.71 -8.78
N PRO A 80 -9.51 -6.75 -7.51
CA PRO A 80 -8.53 -7.72 -7.05
C PRO A 80 -8.95 -9.17 -7.33
N GLU A 81 -10.22 -9.48 -7.20
CA GLU A 81 -10.72 -10.83 -7.48
C GLU A 81 -10.48 -11.24 -8.92
N GLU A 82 -10.65 -10.32 -9.86
CA GLU A 82 -10.43 -10.60 -11.29
C GLU A 82 -8.97 -10.84 -11.62
N LEU A 83 -8.05 -10.24 -10.84
CA LEU A 83 -6.63 -10.31 -11.09
C LEU A 83 -5.89 -11.16 -10.07
N SER A 84 -6.59 -11.86 -9.18
CA SER A 84 -5.98 -12.57 -8.07
C SER A 84 -4.96 -13.62 -8.51
N LEU A 85 -5.18 -14.27 -9.65
CA LEU A 85 -4.25 -15.27 -10.19
C LEU A 85 -2.98 -14.65 -10.78
N ILE A 86 -3.02 -13.36 -11.09
CA ILE A 86 -1.91 -12.64 -11.70
C ILE A 86 -1.09 -11.92 -10.63
N HIS A 87 -1.72 -11.56 -9.55
CA HIS A 87 -1.17 -10.72 -8.50
C HIS A 87 -0.31 -11.49 -7.50
N ILE A 88 0.16 -12.60 -7.83
CA ILE A 88 1.03 -13.37 -6.95
C ILE A 88 2.48 -12.90 -7.16
#